data_f618d3b711c98c76ca28c26382c3136c
#
_entry.id   f618d3b711c98c76ca28c26382c3136c
#
_cell.length_a   1.000
_cell.length_b   1.000
_cell.length_c   1.000
_cell.angle_alpha   90.00
_cell.angle_beta   90.00
_cell.angle_gamma   90.00
#
_symmetry.space_group_name_H-M   'P 1'
#
loop_
_entity.id
_entity.type
_entity.pdbx_description
1 polymer ?
#
loop_
_entity_poly.entity_id
_entity_poly.type
_entity_poly.pdbx_seq_one_letter_code
_entity_poly.pdbx_strand_id
1 'polypeptide(L)'
;MYNPYPYDDPRAINKPVLAPQTIESVTAGTPQAAVRLAREFAETLKATPQRNLIVAFDGYTTADWTRTINLLSQQLGLLGIGFEAMDFARVYKTEEQIHEMVDPYLEWDRTKDPTLLYGRIFRGGYEAMFDPAKIEGFARRLSELQASADHGKVIAVYGYGCLVERLRPLYDRKCYFDVTPKESILRIRRGEYANLGDRTARPANLVIRRCYYVDFEMAVHLRGELLQQSVLDYYVASDHHDRIHLLPRNTMEQMFGALAAYPFRCKPVYLEGVWGGTYVKKLRNLPDAMRNCAWVFDLIPMEVSIVVEAGAERVEFPFFTFVQREGEAIMGDACVKKFHGYFPIRFNYDDSYHSNGNMSIQVHSGARYNQENYDELGRQDESYYVVVAGHNARTFVVADTRAPIWRKMLLEWADRAREYGANSVFYDQLGYGERATNWDLSREFPVPNMRVIADKAEVLKMVRDRNVSFDPEAIAALERRVRAKAIALGEFDLYDMGE
;
A
#
# COMPACT_ATOMS: atom_id res chain seq x y z
N MET A 1 -7.50 -4.57 7.81
CA MET A 1 -6.16 -4.72 7.18
C MET A 1 -6.34 -5.23 5.76
N TYR A 2 -5.58 -4.70 4.80
CA TYR A 2 -5.67 -5.04 3.39
C TYR A 2 -5.53 -6.53 3.13
N ASN A 3 -6.55 -7.12 2.49
CA ASN A 3 -6.66 -8.55 2.25
C ASN A 3 -7.08 -8.82 0.81
N PRO A 4 -6.19 -8.62 -0.16
CA PRO A 4 -6.52 -8.78 -1.56
C PRO A 4 -6.85 -10.24 -1.89
N TYR A 5 -7.90 -10.43 -2.68
CA TYR A 5 -8.19 -11.73 -3.27
C TYR A 5 -7.18 -12.04 -4.40
N PRO A 6 -6.66 -13.27 -4.50
CA PRO A 6 -5.64 -13.63 -5.49
C PRO A 6 -6.25 -13.79 -6.89
N TYR A 7 -6.73 -12.70 -7.45
CA TYR A 7 -7.32 -12.65 -8.78
C TYR A 7 -6.74 -11.49 -9.59
N ASP A 8 -6.41 -11.74 -10.84
CA ASP A 8 -5.88 -10.77 -11.77
C ASP A 8 -6.93 -10.39 -12.81
N ASP A 9 -7.38 -9.13 -12.74
CA ASP A 9 -8.35 -8.60 -13.71
C ASP A 9 -7.67 -8.44 -15.07
N PRO A 10 -8.10 -9.19 -16.10
CA PRO A 10 -7.47 -9.14 -17.43
C PRO A 10 -7.81 -7.88 -18.24
N ARG A 11 -8.71 -7.04 -17.73
CA ARG A 11 -9.30 -5.90 -18.47
C ARG A 11 -8.59 -4.58 -18.25
N ALA A 12 -7.77 -4.47 -17.21
CA ALA A 12 -7.12 -3.23 -16.83
C ALA A 12 -5.73 -3.07 -17.47
N ILE A 13 -5.70 -3.02 -18.81
CA ILE A 13 -4.46 -2.89 -19.57
C ILE A 13 -4.44 -1.52 -20.22
N ASN A 14 -3.36 -0.77 -19.98
CA ASN A 14 -3.09 0.50 -20.61
C ASN A 14 -2.24 0.30 -21.86
N LYS A 15 -2.58 1.01 -22.93
CA LYS A 15 -1.91 0.91 -24.24
C LYS A 15 -1.40 2.27 -24.70
N PRO A 16 -0.48 2.91 -23.97
CA PRO A 16 0.14 4.14 -24.46
C PRO A 16 0.94 3.86 -25.73
N VAL A 17 1.14 4.88 -26.54
CA VAL A 17 1.98 4.73 -27.72
C VAL A 17 3.44 4.74 -27.28
N LEU A 18 4.09 3.59 -27.46
CA LEU A 18 5.51 3.40 -27.16
C LEU A 18 6.32 3.34 -28.47
N ALA A 19 7.51 3.92 -28.44
CA ALA A 19 8.44 3.80 -29.56
C ALA A 19 8.90 2.33 -29.73
N PRO A 20 9.14 1.84 -30.97
CA PRO A 20 9.60 0.47 -31.19
C PRO A 20 10.82 0.08 -30.36
N GLN A 21 11.80 0.99 -30.23
CA GLN A 21 13.02 0.78 -29.45
C GLN A 21 12.74 0.60 -27.95
N THR A 22 11.71 1.30 -27.42
CA THR A 22 11.26 1.15 -26.04
C THR A 22 10.69 -0.25 -25.81
N ILE A 23 9.86 -0.72 -26.74
CA ILE A 23 9.25 -2.06 -26.70
C ILE A 23 10.34 -3.14 -26.77
N GLU A 24 11.25 -3.06 -27.72
CA GLU A 24 12.33 -4.03 -27.95
C GLU A 24 13.31 -4.10 -26.76
N SER A 25 13.45 -3.01 -26.01
CA SER A 25 14.35 -2.95 -24.85
C SER A 25 13.76 -3.53 -23.56
N VAL A 26 12.46 -3.87 -23.53
CA VAL A 26 11.88 -4.63 -22.42
C VAL A 26 12.35 -6.07 -22.51
N THR A 27 12.95 -6.57 -21.44
CA THR A 27 13.35 -7.99 -21.39
C THR A 27 12.41 -8.75 -20.45
N ALA A 28 11.64 -9.66 -20.99
CA ALA A 28 10.72 -10.50 -20.23
C ALA A 28 11.32 -11.89 -19.97
N GLY A 29 11.15 -12.36 -18.75
CA GLY A 29 11.66 -13.66 -18.29
C GLY A 29 12.96 -13.56 -17.51
N THR A 30 13.02 -14.25 -16.39
CA THR A 30 14.20 -14.23 -15.50
C THR A 30 15.46 -14.80 -16.16
N PRO A 31 15.39 -15.90 -16.95
CA PRO A 31 16.56 -16.38 -17.68
C PRO A 31 17.05 -15.38 -18.74
N GLN A 32 16.16 -14.74 -19.47
CA GLN A 32 16.50 -13.75 -20.50
C GLN A 32 17.13 -12.50 -19.88
N ALA A 33 16.59 -12.04 -18.74
CA ALA A 33 17.17 -10.94 -17.98
C ALA A 33 18.59 -11.27 -17.49
N ALA A 34 18.80 -12.46 -16.97
CA ALA A 34 20.14 -12.91 -16.54
C ALA A 34 21.14 -12.96 -17.70
N VAL A 35 20.74 -13.49 -18.87
CA VAL A 35 21.57 -13.50 -20.08
C VAL A 35 21.93 -12.08 -20.52
N ARG A 36 20.95 -11.18 -20.55
CA ARG A 36 21.17 -9.78 -20.90
C ARG A 36 22.16 -9.10 -19.95
N LEU A 37 21.90 -9.17 -18.64
CA LEU A 37 22.77 -8.58 -17.63
C LEU A 37 24.19 -9.16 -17.72
N ALA A 38 24.34 -10.47 -17.89
CA ALA A 38 25.66 -11.10 -18.02
C ALA A 38 26.45 -10.56 -19.23
N ARG A 39 25.80 -10.36 -20.38
CA ARG A 39 26.41 -9.79 -21.57
C ARG A 39 26.84 -8.33 -21.36
N GLU A 40 25.92 -7.50 -20.82
CA GLU A 40 26.24 -6.08 -20.57
C GLU A 40 27.33 -5.90 -19.52
N PHE A 41 27.36 -6.76 -18.48
CA PHE A 41 28.42 -6.76 -17.48
C PHE A 41 29.76 -7.22 -18.06
N ALA A 42 29.73 -8.23 -18.90
CA ALA A 42 30.92 -8.69 -19.63
C ALA A 42 31.51 -7.59 -20.52
N GLU A 43 30.67 -6.85 -21.23
CA GLU A 43 31.10 -5.71 -22.05
C GLU A 43 31.68 -4.58 -21.20
N THR A 44 31.06 -4.28 -20.05
CA THR A 44 31.58 -3.29 -19.12
C THR A 44 32.93 -3.68 -18.57
N LEU A 45 33.15 -4.95 -18.18
CA LEU A 45 34.42 -5.46 -17.71
C LEU A 45 35.51 -5.43 -18.80
N LYS A 46 35.15 -5.71 -20.06
CA LYS A 46 36.10 -5.58 -21.19
C LYS A 46 36.57 -4.13 -21.39
N ALA A 47 35.68 -3.17 -21.14
CA ALA A 47 36.01 -1.74 -21.21
C ALA A 47 36.83 -1.26 -20.01
N THR A 48 36.81 -1.99 -18.89
CA THR A 48 37.51 -1.65 -17.64
C THR A 48 38.28 -2.85 -17.08
N PRO A 49 39.29 -3.39 -17.80
CA PRO A 49 39.86 -4.72 -17.53
C PRO A 49 40.65 -4.82 -16.22
N GLN A 50 40.99 -3.69 -15.59
CA GLN A 50 41.79 -3.66 -14.36
C GLN A 50 40.97 -3.42 -13.09
N ARG A 51 39.67 -3.67 -13.13
CA ARG A 51 38.80 -3.52 -11.95
C ARG A 51 37.68 -4.56 -11.93
N ASN A 52 37.06 -4.73 -10.76
CA ASN A 52 35.86 -5.49 -10.62
C ASN A 52 34.61 -4.60 -10.93
N LEU A 53 33.54 -5.23 -11.37
CA LEU A 53 32.28 -4.59 -11.57
C LEU A 53 31.38 -4.85 -10.34
N ILE A 54 31.04 -3.81 -9.62
CA ILE A 54 30.16 -3.92 -8.43
C ILE A 54 28.74 -3.55 -8.80
N VAL A 55 27.82 -4.49 -8.58
CA VAL A 55 26.40 -4.35 -8.95
C VAL A 55 25.54 -4.49 -7.70
N ALA A 56 24.59 -3.57 -7.50
CA ALA A 56 23.64 -3.65 -6.41
C ALA A 56 22.27 -4.14 -6.90
N PHE A 57 21.68 -5.04 -6.12
CA PHE A 57 20.32 -5.56 -6.27
C PHE A 57 19.53 -5.23 -5.01
N ASP A 58 18.76 -4.14 -5.05
CA ASP A 58 17.86 -3.72 -3.99
C ASP A 58 16.40 -3.92 -4.44
N GLY A 59 15.46 -3.73 -3.56
CA GLY A 59 14.06 -3.86 -3.95
C GLY A 59 13.07 -3.40 -2.90
N TYR A 60 11.80 -3.38 -3.34
CA TYR A 60 10.69 -3.16 -2.45
C TYR A 60 10.53 -4.35 -1.49
N THR A 61 9.94 -4.09 -0.33
CA THR A 61 9.61 -5.14 0.65
C THR A 61 8.97 -6.34 -0.03
N THR A 62 9.46 -7.53 0.29
CA THR A 62 9.13 -8.83 -0.32
C THR A 62 9.76 -9.13 -1.70
N ALA A 63 10.58 -8.23 -2.25
CA ALA A 63 11.33 -8.55 -3.46
C ALA A 63 12.25 -9.77 -3.25
N ASP A 64 12.38 -10.59 -4.29
CA ASP A 64 13.31 -11.72 -4.32
C ASP A 64 14.15 -11.66 -5.60
N TRP A 65 15.42 -11.55 -5.42
CA TRP A 65 16.45 -11.53 -6.48
C TRP A 65 17.21 -12.85 -6.59
N THR A 66 16.96 -13.80 -5.69
CA THR A 66 17.76 -15.04 -5.54
C THR A 66 17.88 -15.79 -6.85
N ARG A 67 16.76 -16.00 -7.54
CA ARG A 67 16.75 -16.71 -8.82
C ARG A 67 17.53 -15.94 -9.91
N THR A 68 17.35 -14.61 -9.96
CA THR A 68 18.06 -13.77 -10.93
C THR A 68 19.58 -13.83 -10.71
N ILE A 69 20.02 -13.71 -9.46
CA ILE A 69 21.43 -13.77 -9.08
C ILE A 69 22.05 -15.13 -9.41
N ASN A 70 21.35 -16.22 -9.10
CA ASN A 70 21.81 -17.57 -9.40
C ASN A 70 21.98 -17.81 -10.91
N LEU A 71 21.01 -17.38 -11.72
CA LEU A 71 21.09 -17.49 -13.16
C LEU A 71 22.17 -16.56 -13.74
N LEU A 72 22.31 -15.34 -13.21
CA LEU A 72 23.38 -14.43 -13.59
C LEU A 72 24.77 -15.02 -13.34
N SER A 73 24.98 -15.63 -12.17
CA SER A 73 26.21 -16.34 -11.83
C SER A 73 26.54 -17.44 -12.84
N GLN A 74 25.54 -18.25 -13.20
CA GLN A 74 25.70 -19.29 -14.21
C GLN A 74 26.08 -18.72 -15.59
N GLN A 75 25.40 -17.65 -16.04
CA GLN A 75 25.67 -17.03 -17.34
C GLN A 75 27.07 -16.37 -17.38
N LEU A 76 27.48 -15.72 -16.30
CA LEU A 76 28.86 -15.17 -16.20
C LEU A 76 29.91 -16.27 -16.22
N GLY A 77 29.65 -17.40 -15.53
CA GLY A 77 30.53 -18.58 -15.56
C GLY A 77 30.72 -19.14 -16.99
N LEU A 78 29.65 -19.18 -17.80
CA LEU A 78 29.69 -19.57 -19.21
C LEU A 78 30.55 -18.61 -20.05
N LEU A 79 30.66 -17.35 -19.63
CA LEU A 79 31.50 -16.33 -20.28
C LEU A 79 32.93 -16.30 -19.71
N GLY A 80 33.27 -17.19 -18.77
CA GLY A 80 34.57 -17.24 -18.10
C GLY A 80 34.83 -16.10 -17.11
N ILE A 81 33.75 -15.44 -16.62
CA ILE A 81 33.82 -14.31 -15.71
C ILE A 81 33.53 -14.78 -14.27
N GLY A 82 34.44 -14.43 -13.35
CA GLY A 82 34.29 -14.69 -11.93
C GLY A 82 33.05 -13.95 -11.35
N PHE A 83 32.38 -14.57 -10.39
CA PHE A 83 31.21 -14.01 -9.74
C PHE A 83 31.30 -14.20 -8.22
N GLU A 84 31.00 -13.14 -7.47
CA GLU A 84 30.86 -13.16 -6.01
C GLU A 84 29.54 -12.50 -5.61
N ALA A 85 28.78 -13.14 -4.71
CA ALA A 85 27.54 -12.61 -4.17
C ALA A 85 27.73 -12.20 -2.70
N MET A 86 27.34 -10.98 -2.36
CA MET A 86 27.45 -10.41 -1.02
C MET A 86 26.08 -10.05 -0.47
N ASP A 87 25.68 -10.78 0.57
CA ASP A 87 24.44 -10.52 1.29
C ASP A 87 24.57 -9.26 2.14
N PHE A 88 23.75 -8.26 1.86
CA PHE A 88 23.69 -6.99 2.57
C PHE A 88 23.04 -7.10 3.96
N ALA A 89 22.28 -8.15 4.23
CA ALA A 89 21.68 -8.35 5.56
C ALA A 89 22.70 -8.40 6.70
N ARG A 90 23.98 -8.65 6.37
CA ARG A 90 25.09 -8.68 7.34
C ARG A 90 25.34 -7.33 8.02
N VAL A 91 24.90 -6.21 7.41
CA VAL A 91 25.13 -4.86 7.98
C VAL A 91 24.08 -4.46 9.00
N TYR A 92 22.98 -5.20 9.09
CA TYR A 92 21.91 -4.87 10.03
C TYR A 92 22.36 -5.01 11.49
N LYS A 93 21.71 -4.25 12.35
CA LYS A 93 21.66 -4.47 13.78
C LYS A 93 21.15 -5.87 14.10
N THR A 94 21.27 -6.31 15.35
CA THR A 94 20.68 -7.59 15.76
C THR A 94 19.16 -7.50 15.79
N GLU A 95 18.48 -8.65 15.76
CA GLU A 95 17.02 -8.74 15.84
C GLU A 95 16.51 -7.99 17.07
N GLU A 96 17.13 -8.18 18.24
CA GLU A 96 16.77 -7.54 19.48
C GLU A 96 16.87 -6.00 19.38
N GLN A 97 17.97 -5.49 18.84
CA GLN A 97 18.18 -4.06 18.65
C GLN A 97 17.17 -3.42 17.70
N ILE A 98 16.80 -4.17 16.64
CA ILE A 98 15.76 -3.70 15.71
C ILE A 98 14.41 -3.68 16.41
N HIS A 99 14.06 -4.71 17.18
CA HIS A 99 12.82 -4.76 17.93
C HIS A 99 12.73 -3.64 18.97
N GLU A 100 13.79 -3.42 19.77
CA GLU A 100 13.84 -2.31 20.73
C GLU A 100 13.57 -0.95 20.06
N MET A 101 14.02 -0.79 18.82
CA MET A 101 13.84 0.45 18.05
C MET A 101 12.44 0.58 17.45
N VAL A 102 11.86 -0.51 16.91
CA VAL A 102 10.60 -0.45 16.15
C VAL A 102 9.35 -0.79 16.96
N ASP A 103 9.45 -1.60 18.00
CA ASP A 103 8.30 -2.00 18.82
C ASP A 103 7.57 -0.81 19.48
N PRO A 104 8.24 0.30 19.87
CA PRO A 104 7.54 1.49 20.35
C PRO A 104 6.62 2.17 19.32
N TYR A 105 6.77 1.84 18.06
CA TYR A 105 5.89 2.33 16.99
C TYR A 105 4.65 1.46 16.76
N LEU A 106 4.56 0.33 17.46
CA LEU A 106 3.44 -0.63 17.34
C LEU A 106 2.68 -0.70 18.67
N GLU A 107 1.35 -0.62 18.62
CA GLU A 107 0.55 -0.79 19.84
C GLU A 107 0.49 -2.26 20.23
N TRP A 108 0.95 -2.61 21.42
CA TRP A 108 0.96 -3.97 21.95
C TRP A 108 -0.08 -4.20 23.05
N ASP A 109 -0.66 -3.13 23.57
CA ASP A 109 -1.70 -3.20 24.59
C ASP A 109 -3.03 -3.63 23.95
N ARG A 110 -3.40 -4.87 24.16
CA ARG A 110 -4.66 -5.41 23.66
C ARG A 110 -5.91 -4.80 24.27
N THR A 111 -5.79 -4.01 25.29
CA THR A 111 -6.93 -3.23 25.81
C THR A 111 -7.20 -1.99 24.96
N LYS A 112 -6.17 -1.48 24.28
CA LYS A 112 -6.28 -0.37 23.33
C LYS A 112 -6.45 -0.87 21.91
N ASP A 113 -5.76 -1.93 21.54
CA ASP A 113 -5.81 -2.55 20.21
C ASP A 113 -6.02 -4.07 20.31
N PRO A 114 -7.26 -4.54 20.51
CA PRO A 114 -7.55 -5.97 20.68
C PRO A 114 -7.06 -6.86 19.52
N THR A 115 -6.98 -6.30 18.34
CA THR A 115 -6.62 -7.02 17.10
C THR A 115 -5.19 -6.78 16.66
N LEU A 116 -4.46 -5.91 17.34
CA LEU A 116 -3.09 -5.51 17.03
C LEU A 116 -2.95 -4.97 15.60
N LEU A 117 -3.72 -3.94 15.27
CA LEU A 117 -3.71 -3.26 13.98
C LEU A 117 -2.98 -1.91 14.00
N TYR A 118 -2.90 -1.26 15.16
CA TYR A 118 -2.38 0.10 15.29
C TYR A 118 -0.87 0.18 15.36
N GLY A 119 -0.37 1.33 14.95
CA GLY A 119 1.01 1.74 15.07
C GLY A 119 1.21 3.19 14.64
N ARG A 120 2.43 3.66 14.70
CA ARG A 120 2.89 4.96 14.19
C ARG A 120 3.89 4.76 13.08
N ILE A 121 3.91 5.69 12.14
CA ILE A 121 4.84 5.63 11.02
C ILE A 121 6.29 5.82 11.49
N PHE A 122 7.14 4.87 11.16
CA PHE A 122 8.58 4.94 11.45
C PHE A 122 9.28 5.81 10.41
N ARG A 123 9.97 6.87 10.89
CA ARG A 123 10.65 7.85 10.04
C ARG A 123 12.16 7.65 9.94
N GLY A 124 12.70 6.60 10.56
CA GLY A 124 14.15 6.40 10.64
C GLY A 124 14.82 5.94 9.35
N GLY A 125 14.07 5.44 8.38
CA GLY A 125 14.61 4.90 7.13
C GLY A 125 15.51 3.67 7.33
N TYR A 126 16.09 3.18 6.24
CA TYR A 126 17.00 2.02 6.28
C TYR A 126 18.27 2.28 7.08
N GLU A 127 18.80 3.51 7.08
CA GLU A 127 20.02 3.87 7.83
C GLU A 127 19.89 3.58 9.33
N ALA A 128 18.71 3.73 9.90
CA ALA A 128 18.45 3.41 11.30
C ALA A 128 18.58 1.91 11.61
N MET A 129 18.38 1.05 10.61
CA MET A 129 18.46 -0.41 10.75
C MET A 129 19.88 -0.94 10.74
N PHE A 130 20.85 -0.15 10.30
CA PHE A 130 22.22 -0.61 10.14
C PHE A 130 23.03 -0.44 11.45
N ASP A 131 23.93 -1.42 11.67
CA ASP A 131 24.99 -1.29 12.65
C ASP A 131 26.08 -0.36 12.10
N PRO A 132 26.44 0.73 12.80
CA PRO A 132 27.38 1.72 12.28
C PRO A 132 28.75 1.15 11.91
N ALA A 133 29.28 0.22 12.70
CA ALA A 133 30.60 -0.37 12.45
C ALA A 133 30.55 -1.36 11.25
N LYS A 134 29.46 -2.13 11.15
CA LYS A 134 29.29 -3.08 10.06
C LYS A 134 29.09 -2.38 8.71
N ILE A 135 28.29 -1.31 8.64
CA ILE A 135 28.08 -0.59 7.39
C ILE A 135 29.33 0.12 6.91
N GLU A 136 30.14 0.70 7.83
CA GLU A 136 31.43 1.28 7.48
C GLU A 136 32.43 0.23 7.02
N GLY A 137 32.49 -0.90 7.72
CA GLY A 137 33.31 -2.05 7.30
C GLY A 137 32.92 -2.57 5.93
N PHE A 138 31.61 -2.62 5.64
CA PHE A 138 31.07 -3.03 4.35
C PHE A 138 31.47 -2.06 3.23
N ALA A 139 31.31 -0.75 3.45
CA ALA A 139 31.70 0.27 2.48
C ALA A 139 33.22 0.22 2.16
N ARG A 140 34.07 0.07 3.19
CA ARG A 140 35.52 -0.15 2.98
C ARG A 140 35.80 -1.40 2.16
N ARG A 141 35.11 -2.50 2.49
CA ARG A 141 35.28 -3.75 1.73
C ARG A 141 34.91 -3.60 0.27
N LEU A 142 33.85 -2.88 -0.06
CA LEU A 142 33.48 -2.59 -1.46
C LEU A 142 34.60 -1.77 -2.17
N SER A 143 35.14 -0.74 -1.51
CA SER A 143 36.21 0.07 -2.06
C SER A 143 37.50 -0.75 -2.29
N GLU A 144 37.84 -1.65 -1.37
CA GLU A 144 38.95 -2.58 -1.50
C GLU A 144 38.77 -3.54 -2.69
N LEU A 145 37.55 -4.09 -2.83
CA LEU A 145 37.24 -4.98 -3.95
C LEU A 145 37.29 -4.26 -5.29
N GLN A 146 36.90 -2.99 -5.34
CA GLN A 146 36.97 -2.16 -6.53
C GLN A 146 38.42 -1.92 -6.96
N ALA A 147 39.35 -1.75 -6.01
CA ALA A 147 40.74 -1.50 -6.21
C ALA A 147 41.61 -2.78 -6.21
N SER A 148 41.01 -3.96 -6.09
CA SER A 148 41.71 -5.23 -5.91
C SER A 148 42.57 -5.62 -7.13
N ALA A 149 43.77 -6.18 -6.86
CA ALA A 149 44.59 -6.81 -7.90
C ALA A 149 43.94 -8.10 -8.47
N ASP A 150 43.06 -8.76 -7.72
CA ASP A 150 42.19 -9.85 -8.19
C ASP A 150 40.93 -9.24 -8.82
N HIS A 151 41.04 -8.84 -10.07
CA HIS A 151 40.03 -8.09 -10.82
C HIS A 151 39.42 -8.92 -11.97
N GLY A 152 38.47 -8.32 -12.68
CA GLY A 152 37.75 -8.95 -13.80
C GLY A 152 36.56 -9.80 -13.37
N LYS A 153 36.06 -9.59 -12.14
CA LYS A 153 34.90 -10.28 -11.60
C LYS A 153 33.68 -9.35 -11.51
N VAL A 154 32.51 -9.95 -11.48
CA VAL A 154 31.26 -9.28 -11.08
C VAL A 154 30.99 -9.56 -9.59
N ILE A 155 30.80 -8.52 -8.81
CA ILE A 155 30.46 -8.59 -7.40
C ILE A 155 29.03 -8.09 -7.25
N ALA A 156 28.10 -8.98 -6.90
CA ALA A 156 26.69 -8.68 -6.72
C ALA A 156 26.39 -8.46 -5.23
N VAL A 157 26.12 -7.24 -4.85
CA VAL A 157 25.56 -6.89 -3.53
C VAL A 157 24.05 -6.99 -3.62
N TYR A 158 23.43 -7.71 -2.71
CA TYR A 158 21.97 -7.86 -2.71
C TYR A 158 21.39 -7.74 -1.30
N GLY A 159 20.28 -7.06 -1.20
CA GLY A 159 19.54 -6.91 0.06
C GLY A 159 18.82 -5.57 0.16
N TYR A 160 17.80 -5.52 1.00
CA TYR A 160 17.00 -4.31 1.20
C TYR A 160 17.87 -3.17 1.78
N GLY A 161 17.73 -1.98 1.20
CA GLY A 161 18.48 -0.80 1.62
C GLY A 161 19.94 -0.76 1.19
N CYS A 162 20.42 -1.67 0.33
CA CYS A 162 21.81 -1.60 -0.17
C CYS A 162 22.03 -0.38 -1.09
N LEU A 163 20.95 0.22 -1.64
CA LEU A 163 21.00 1.44 -2.45
C LEU A 163 20.80 2.73 -1.66
N VAL A 164 21.02 2.74 -0.34
CA VAL A 164 21.04 4.00 0.43
C VAL A 164 22.09 4.97 -0.10
N GLU A 165 21.85 6.26 0.04
CA GLU A 165 22.62 7.32 -0.61
C GLU A 165 24.14 7.17 -0.43
N ARG A 166 24.59 6.91 0.78
CA ARG A 166 26.03 6.78 1.11
C ARG A 166 26.76 5.64 0.38
N LEU A 167 26.05 4.61 -0.07
CA LEU A 167 26.64 3.46 -0.77
C LEU A 167 26.54 3.55 -2.30
N ARG A 168 25.61 4.36 -2.84
CA ARG A 168 25.36 4.49 -4.29
C ARG A 168 26.63 4.76 -5.12
N PRO A 169 27.59 5.60 -4.66
CA PRO A 169 28.81 5.86 -5.41
C PRO A 169 29.74 4.66 -5.56
N LEU A 170 29.58 3.63 -4.72
CA LEU A 170 30.38 2.42 -4.73
C LEU A 170 29.91 1.37 -5.75
N TYR A 171 28.76 1.59 -6.38
CA TYR A 171 28.15 0.66 -7.33
C TYR A 171 28.27 1.17 -8.76
N ASP A 172 28.71 0.30 -9.65
CA ASP A 172 28.79 0.57 -11.09
C ASP A 172 27.43 0.39 -11.77
N ARG A 173 26.60 -0.52 -11.25
CA ARG A 173 25.22 -0.76 -11.73
C ARG A 173 24.27 -0.93 -10.55
N LYS A 174 23.07 -0.41 -10.72
CA LYS A 174 22.02 -0.35 -9.69
C LYS A 174 20.73 -0.89 -10.24
N CYS A 175 20.28 -2.03 -9.70
CA CYS A 175 19.07 -2.73 -10.07
C CYS A 175 18.08 -2.63 -8.91
N TYR A 176 16.84 -2.23 -9.19
CA TYR A 176 15.78 -2.17 -8.19
C TYR A 176 14.63 -3.09 -8.58
N PHE A 177 14.30 -4.03 -7.70
CA PHE A 177 13.24 -5.02 -7.86
C PHE A 177 11.97 -4.51 -7.19
N ASP A 178 10.99 -4.12 -7.98
CA ASP A 178 9.72 -3.64 -7.47
C ASP A 178 8.67 -4.75 -7.46
N VAL A 179 7.82 -4.74 -6.45
CA VAL A 179 6.75 -5.71 -6.24
C VAL A 179 5.46 -4.95 -5.98
N THR A 180 4.36 -5.38 -6.60
CA THR A 180 3.06 -4.75 -6.36
C THR A 180 2.57 -4.96 -4.94
N PRO A 181 1.80 -4.02 -4.38
CA PRO A 181 1.28 -4.15 -3.02
C PRO A 181 0.44 -5.41 -2.81
N LYS A 182 -0.35 -5.79 -3.81
CA LYS A 182 -1.12 -7.04 -3.77
C LYS A 182 -0.22 -8.26 -3.63
N GLU A 183 0.79 -8.37 -4.49
CA GLU A 183 1.71 -9.52 -4.46
C GLU A 183 2.54 -9.53 -3.17
N SER A 184 2.97 -8.36 -2.66
CA SER A 184 3.66 -8.27 -1.37
C SER A 184 2.83 -8.88 -0.24
N ILE A 185 1.55 -8.55 -0.13
CA ILE A 185 0.67 -9.12 0.89
C ILE A 185 0.47 -10.63 0.69
N LEU A 186 0.32 -11.07 -0.55
CA LEU A 186 0.17 -12.50 -0.85
C LEU A 186 1.45 -13.30 -0.50
N ARG A 187 2.64 -12.76 -0.76
CA ARG A 187 3.92 -13.35 -0.35
C ARG A 187 4.05 -13.46 1.17
N ILE A 188 3.70 -12.40 1.90
CA ILE A 188 3.70 -12.44 3.37
C ILE A 188 2.76 -13.55 3.88
N ARG A 189 1.59 -13.70 3.28
CA ARG A 189 0.62 -14.73 3.68
C ARG A 189 1.06 -16.14 3.37
N ARG A 190 1.83 -16.32 2.31
CA ARG A 190 2.46 -17.62 1.99
C ARG A 190 3.69 -17.91 2.87
N GLY A 191 4.09 -16.97 3.74
CA GLY A 191 5.27 -17.12 4.61
C GLY A 191 6.60 -16.91 3.85
N GLU A 192 6.58 -16.26 2.71
CA GLU A 192 7.76 -16.02 1.87
C GLU A 192 8.57 -14.79 2.32
N TYR A 193 8.09 -14.08 3.33
CA TYR A 193 8.75 -12.89 3.86
C TYR A 193 8.64 -12.82 5.38
N ALA A 194 9.74 -12.47 6.02
CA ALA A 194 9.81 -12.02 7.40
C ALA A 194 10.18 -10.53 7.43
N ASN A 195 9.73 -9.82 8.47
CA ASN A 195 10.11 -8.42 8.62
C ASN A 195 11.63 -8.24 8.69
N LEU A 196 12.10 -7.06 8.28
CA LEU A 196 13.51 -6.77 8.24
C LEU A 196 14.21 -7.03 9.59
N GLY A 197 15.25 -7.87 9.57
CA GLY A 197 16.01 -8.28 10.75
C GLY A 197 15.41 -9.46 11.52
N ASP A 198 14.15 -9.85 11.29
CA ASP A 198 13.54 -11.00 11.94
C ASP A 198 14.11 -12.32 11.39
N ARG A 199 14.45 -13.22 12.30
CA ARG A 199 14.91 -14.57 11.99
C ARG A 199 13.83 -15.61 12.30
N THR A 200 12.86 -15.24 13.11
CA THR A 200 11.78 -16.09 13.55
C THR A 200 10.50 -15.81 12.78
N ALA A 201 9.85 -16.85 12.26
CA ALA A 201 8.57 -16.70 11.58
C ALA A 201 7.50 -16.18 12.56
N ARG A 202 6.74 -15.19 12.11
CA ARG A 202 5.63 -14.60 12.86
C ARG A 202 4.31 -14.81 12.12
N PRO A 203 3.16 -14.75 12.80
CA PRO A 203 1.86 -14.74 12.15
C PRO A 203 1.76 -13.60 11.12
N ALA A 204 1.21 -13.91 9.95
CA ALA A 204 1.16 -12.98 8.82
C ALA A 204 0.53 -11.61 9.16
N ASN A 205 -0.48 -11.57 10.04
CA ASN A 205 -1.09 -10.31 10.46
C ASN A 205 -0.13 -9.40 11.23
N LEU A 206 0.78 -9.95 12.03
CA LEU A 206 1.80 -9.17 12.74
C LEU A 206 2.90 -8.70 11.79
N VAL A 207 3.31 -9.56 10.83
CA VAL A 207 4.25 -9.19 9.77
C VAL A 207 3.68 -8.04 8.94
N ILE A 208 2.42 -8.16 8.47
CA ILE A 208 1.75 -7.13 7.69
C ILE A 208 1.62 -5.81 8.48
N ARG A 209 1.24 -5.87 9.78
CA ARG A 209 1.16 -4.68 10.62
C ARG A 209 2.49 -3.94 10.67
N ARG A 210 3.59 -4.64 10.96
CA ARG A 210 4.91 -4.01 11.00
C ARG A 210 5.32 -3.48 9.62
N CYS A 211 4.99 -4.18 8.54
CA CYS A 211 5.24 -3.68 7.19
C CYS A 211 4.57 -2.31 6.97
N TYR A 212 3.30 -2.15 7.34
CA TYR A 212 2.56 -0.89 7.14
C TYR A 212 3.18 0.32 7.84
N TYR A 213 3.78 0.12 9.01
CA TYR A 213 4.33 1.22 9.81
C TYR A 213 5.83 1.40 9.66
N VAL A 214 6.54 0.38 9.21
CA VAL A 214 8.01 0.35 9.20
C VAL A 214 8.54 -0.04 7.84
N ASP A 215 8.38 -1.33 7.44
CA ASP A 215 9.14 -1.88 6.32
C ASP A 215 8.69 -1.28 4.97
N PHE A 216 7.38 -1.10 4.74
CA PHE A 216 6.86 -0.46 3.52
C PHE A 216 7.25 1.02 3.45
N GLU A 217 7.22 1.73 4.56
CA GLU A 217 7.60 3.15 4.60
C GLU A 217 9.05 3.35 4.20
N MET A 218 9.97 2.54 4.76
CA MET A 218 11.39 2.60 4.38
C MET A 218 11.59 2.30 2.90
N ALA A 219 10.93 1.26 2.38
CA ALA A 219 11.04 0.86 0.99
C ALA A 219 10.47 1.91 0.03
N VAL A 220 9.32 2.52 0.38
CA VAL A 220 8.69 3.59 -0.39
C VAL A 220 9.58 4.83 -0.45
N HIS A 221 10.19 5.23 0.67
CA HIS A 221 11.08 6.38 0.71
C HIS A 221 12.33 6.15 -0.16
N LEU A 222 13.01 5.02 0.03
CA LEU A 222 14.19 4.69 -0.78
C LEU A 222 13.85 4.64 -2.28
N ARG A 223 12.75 3.95 -2.65
CA ARG A 223 12.31 3.89 -4.05
C ARG A 223 12.05 5.28 -4.62
N GLY A 224 11.35 6.14 -3.86
CA GLY A 224 11.07 7.53 -4.27
C GLY A 224 12.35 8.30 -4.57
N GLU A 225 13.35 8.23 -3.69
CA GLU A 225 14.65 8.86 -3.91
C GLU A 225 15.35 8.33 -5.17
N LEU A 226 15.38 7.01 -5.35
CA LEU A 226 16.04 6.37 -6.50
C LEU A 226 15.41 6.80 -7.83
N LEU A 227 14.08 6.90 -7.86
CA LEU A 227 13.33 7.30 -9.05
C LEU A 227 13.47 8.79 -9.35
N GLN A 228 13.32 9.66 -8.34
CA GLN A 228 13.41 11.11 -8.50
C GLN A 228 14.81 11.56 -8.93
N GLN A 229 15.84 10.93 -8.39
CA GLN A 229 17.24 11.22 -8.74
C GLN A 229 17.71 10.51 -10.01
N SER A 230 16.88 9.67 -10.65
CA SER A 230 17.22 8.90 -11.86
C SER A 230 18.52 8.10 -11.73
N VAL A 231 18.77 7.52 -10.57
CA VAL A 231 20.06 6.82 -10.28
C VAL A 231 20.06 5.34 -10.65
N LEU A 232 18.90 4.76 -10.94
CA LEU A 232 18.81 3.36 -11.33
C LEU A 232 19.35 3.13 -12.73
N ASP A 233 20.08 2.04 -12.93
CA ASP A 233 20.44 1.55 -14.27
C ASP A 233 19.33 0.62 -14.81
N TYR A 234 18.71 -0.17 -13.91
CA TYR A 234 17.64 -1.09 -14.25
C TYR A 234 16.51 -1.04 -13.21
N TYR A 235 15.31 -0.95 -13.72
CA TYR A 235 14.08 -1.20 -12.96
C TYR A 235 13.56 -2.60 -13.31
N VAL A 236 13.15 -3.36 -12.30
CA VAL A 236 12.71 -4.74 -12.46
C VAL A 236 11.31 -4.88 -11.86
N ALA A 237 10.31 -5.12 -12.70
CA ALA A 237 8.99 -5.53 -12.23
C ALA A 237 9.02 -7.03 -11.91
N SER A 238 8.83 -7.41 -10.64
CA SER A 238 9.21 -8.72 -10.13
C SER A 238 8.12 -9.47 -9.35
N ASP A 239 6.86 -9.30 -9.72
CA ASP A 239 5.75 -10.04 -9.09
C ASP A 239 5.87 -11.55 -9.30
N HIS A 240 6.47 -11.99 -10.40
CA HIS A 240 6.65 -13.40 -10.71
C HIS A 240 8.14 -13.75 -10.78
N HIS A 241 8.60 -14.63 -9.89
CA HIS A 241 10.02 -15.03 -9.81
C HIS A 241 10.58 -15.62 -11.11
N ASP A 242 9.74 -16.27 -11.91
CA ASP A 242 10.11 -16.89 -13.19
C ASP A 242 9.99 -15.94 -14.37
N ARG A 243 9.24 -14.87 -14.24
CA ARG A 243 8.90 -13.95 -15.31
C ARG A 243 8.97 -12.49 -14.88
N ILE A 244 10.18 -12.06 -14.53
CA ILE A 244 10.42 -10.63 -14.28
C ILE A 244 10.43 -9.86 -15.61
N HIS A 245 10.18 -8.55 -15.53
CA HIS A 245 10.44 -7.63 -16.62
C HIS A 245 11.58 -6.71 -16.23
N LEU A 246 12.71 -6.82 -16.95
CA LEU A 246 13.88 -5.97 -16.79
C LEU A 246 13.78 -4.79 -17.76
N LEU A 247 13.76 -3.59 -17.22
CA LEU A 247 13.71 -2.35 -17.98
C LEU A 247 14.96 -1.52 -17.69
N PRO A 248 15.79 -1.22 -18.71
CA PRO A 248 16.79 -0.16 -18.61
C PRO A 248 16.13 1.16 -18.19
N ARG A 249 16.84 2.02 -17.48
CA ARG A 249 16.34 3.32 -17.02
C ARG A 249 15.57 4.09 -18.10
N ASN A 250 16.17 4.29 -19.26
CA ASN A 250 15.55 5.04 -20.34
C ASN A 250 14.21 4.40 -20.80
N THR A 251 14.14 3.07 -20.82
CA THR A 251 12.92 2.34 -21.18
C THR A 251 11.83 2.58 -20.16
N MET A 252 12.14 2.49 -18.87
CA MET A 252 11.19 2.79 -17.79
C MET A 252 10.71 4.23 -17.89
N GLU A 253 11.62 5.20 -18.02
CA GLU A 253 11.28 6.63 -18.12
C GLU A 253 10.41 6.95 -19.33
N GLN A 254 10.72 6.38 -20.49
CA GLN A 254 9.88 6.54 -21.71
C GLN A 254 8.50 5.90 -21.54
N MET A 255 8.42 4.72 -20.91
CA MET A 255 7.15 4.06 -20.64
C MET A 255 6.29 4.88 -19.68
N PHE A 256 6.87 5.38 -18.60
CA PHE A 256 6.15 6.18 -17.61
C PHE A 256 5.72 7.53 -18.18
N GLY A 257 6.59 8.23 -18.92
CA GLY A 257 6.24 9.48 -19.59
C GLY A 257 5.11 9.32 -20.63
N ALA A 258 5.13 8.24 -21.43
CA ALA A 258 4.06 7.92 -22.35
C ALA A 258 2.74 7.60 -21.62
N LEU A 259 2.82 6.91 -20.49
CA LEU A 259 1.67 6.60 -19.65
C LEU A 259 1.09 7.86 -18.97
N ALA A 260 1.92 8.81 -18.55
CA ALA A 260 1.47 10.07 -17.95
C ALA A 260 0.64 10.93 -18.94
N ALA A 261 0.92 10.82 -20.23
CA ALA A 261 0.16 11.46 -21.28
C ALA A 261 -1.07 10.65 -21.77
N TYR A 262 -1.28 9.45 -21.22
CA TYR A 262 -2.35 8.54 -21.60
C TYR A 262 -3.48 8.54 -20.56
N PRO A 263 -4.76 8.42 -20.94
CA PRO A 263 -5.86 8.27 -19.99
C PRO A 263 -5.79 6.88 -19.33
N PHE A 264 -4.87 6.73 -18.40
CA PHE A 264 -4.59 5.47 -17.74
C PHE A 264 -5.67 5.07 -16.72
N ARG A 265 -5.71 3.79 -16.43
CA ARG A 265 -6.47 3.23 -15.31
C ARG A 265 -5.61 2.26 -14.52
N CYS A 266 -5.88 2.19 -13.22
CA CYS A 266 -5.26 1.20 -12.35
C CYS A 266 -5.87 -0.20 -12.56
N LYS A 267 -5.12 -1.23 -12.20
CA LYS A 267 -5.62 -2.60 -12.12
C LYS A 267 -6.39 -2.76 -10.81
N PRO A 268 -7.70 -3.07 -10.86
CA PRO A 268 -8.50 -3.17 -9.65
C PRO A 268 -8.09 -4.35 -8.78
N VAL A 269 -8.18 -4.15 -7.47
CA VAL A 269 -7.99 -5.20 -6.47
C VAL A 269 -9.32 -5.49 -5.79
N TYR A 270 -9.65 -6.75 -5.66
CA TYR A 270 -10.92 -7.23 -5.10
C TYR A 270 -10.72 -7.79 -3.71
N LEU A 271 -11.61 -7.42 -2.78
CA LEU A 271 -11.55 -7.85 -1.39
C LEU A 271 -12.87 -8.44 -0.93
N GLU A 272 -12.78 -9.59 -0.27
CA GLU A 272 -13.89 -10.14 0.48
C GLU A 272 -14.06 -9.41 1.81
N GLY A 273 -15.26 -9.39 2.36
CA GLY A 273 -15.55 -8.81 3.67
C GLY A 273 -16.79 -9.42 4.31
N VAL A 274 -16.95 -9.20 5.61
CA VAL A 274 -18.08 -9.76 6.39
C VAL A 274 -19.44 -9.26 5.91
N TRP A 275 -19.48 -8.07 5.33
CA TRP A 275 -20.67 -7.43 4.77
C TRP A 275 -20.69 -7.41 3.23
N GLY A 276 -19.73 -8.10 2.59
CA GLY A 276 -19.57 -8.08 1.14
C GLY A 276 -20.82 -8.60 0.41
N GLY A 277 -21.13 -7.92 -0.69
CA GLY A 277 -22.25 -8.23 -1.56
C GLY A 277 -21.90 -9.16 -2.72
N THR A 278 -22.85 -9.36 -3.59
CA THR A 278 -22.72 -10.22 -4.77
C THR A 278 -22.97 -9.50 -6.09
N TYR A 279 -23.34 -8.22 -6.04
CA TYR A 279 -23.65 -7.45 -7.26
C TYR A 279 -22.39 -7.25 -8.12
N VAL A 280 -21.34 -6.70 -7.52
CA VAL A 280 -20.06 -6.48 -8.24
C VAL A 280 -19.42 -7.79 -8.64
N LYS A 281 -19.52 -8.84 -7.81
CA LYS A 281 -19.04 -10.17 -8.16
C LYS A 281 -19.66 -10.65 -9.47
N LYS A 282 -20.96 -10.53 -9.63
CA LYS A 282 -21.68 -10.89 -10.86
C LYS A 282 -21.36 -9.94 -12.02
N LEU A 283 -21.40 -8.63 -11.76
CA LEU A 283 -21.14 -7.60 -12.77
C LEU A 283 -19.74 -7.74 -13.41
N ARG A 284 -18.75 -8.04 -12.60
CA ARG A 284 -17.34 -8.15 -13.00
C ARG A 284 -16.94 -9.58 -13.37
N ASN A 285 -17.86 -10.55 -13.24
CA ASN A 285 -17.59 -11.97 -13.49
C ASN A 285 -16.37 -12.46 -12.70
N LEU A 286 -16.36 -12.17 -11.38
CA LEU A 286 -15.28 -12.57 -10.49
C LEU A 286 -15.32 -14.08 -10.22
N PRO A 287 -14.21 -14.70 -9.78
CA PRO A 287 -14.15 -16.15 -9.56
C PRO A 287 -15.25 -16.66 -8.63
N ASP A 288 -15.82 -17.82 -8.96
CA ASP A 288 -16.87 -18.45 -8.14
C ASP A 288 -16.39 -18.77 -6.72
N ALA A 289 -15.11 -19.12 -6.56
CA ALA A 289 -14.48 -19.37 -5.27
C ALA A 289 -14.44 -18.13 -4.36
N MET A 290 -14.55 -16.93 -4.91
CA MET A 290 -14.70 -15.71 -4.12
C MET A 290 -16.10 -15.68 -3.49
N ARG A 291 -16.19 -15.64 -2.16
CA ARG A 291 -17.48 -15.72 -1.44
C ARG A 291 -18.38 -14.52 -1.71
N ASN A 292 -17.81 -13.34 -1.66
CA ASN A 292 -18.46 -12.06 -1.90
C ASN A 292 -17.42 -11.03 -2.36
N CYS A 293 -17.87 -9.82 -2.68
CA CYS A 293 -16.99 -8.70 -2.94
C CYS A 293 -17.43 -7.54 -2.05
N ALA A 294 -16.66 -7.22 -1.03
CA ALA A 294 -16.94 -6.07 -0.16
C ALA A 294 -16.41 -4.78 -0.79
N TRP A 295 -15.18 -4.83 -1.29
CA TRP A 295 -14.51 -3.69 -1.91
C TRP A 295 -13.89 -4.04 -3.25
N VAL A 296 -13.97 -3.09 -4.17
CA VAL A 296 -13.11 -3.04 -5.35
C VAL A 296 -12.25 -1.80 -5.26
N PHE A 297 -10.98 -1.98 -5.02
CA PHE A 297 -10.03 -0.87 -5.06
C PHE A 297 -9.64 -0.58 -6.50
N ASP A 298 -10.30 0.41 -7.09
CA ASP A 298 -9.97 0.85 -8.46
C ASP A 298 -8.86 1.92 -8.46
N LEU A 299 -8.79 2.74 -7.42
CA LEU A 299 -7.75 3.75 -7.24
C LEU A 299 -7.48 3.98 -5.74
N ILE A 300 -6.80 3.05 -5.11
CA ILE A 300 -6.21 3.23 -3.79
C ILE A 300 -4.69 3.29 -3.99
N PRO A 301 -4.07 4.47 -3.97
CA PRO A 301 -2.73 4.68 -4.54
C PRO A 301 -1.64 3.76 -4.02
N MET A 302 -1.69 3.41 -2.74
CA MET A 302 -0.69 2.55 -2.09
C MET A 302 -0.97 1.05 -2.26
N GLU A 303 -2.10 0.66 -2.87
CA GLU A 303 -2.59 -0.72 -2.86
C GLU A 303 -2.89 -1.29 -4.24
N VAL A 304 -2.93 -0.44 -5.27
CA VAL A 304 -3.19 -0.84 -6.64
C VAL A 304 -1.93 -0.78 -7.52
N SER A 305 -2.01 -1.44 -8.65
CA SER A 305 -0.97 -1.46 -9.68
C SER A 305 -1.47 -0.87 -11.00
N ILE A 306 -0.54 -0.71 -11.93
CA ILE A 306 -0.82 -0.38 -13.34
C ILE A 306 -0.20 -1.46 -14.21
N VAL A 307 -0.91 -1.83 -15.26
CA VAL A 307 -0.42 -2.73 -16.31
C VAL A 307 -0.29 -1.96 -17.61
N VAL A 308 0.89 -2.01 -18.22
CA VAL A 308 1.20 -1.39 -19.51
C VAL A 308 1.52 -2.47 -20.54
N GLU A 309 0.85 -2.41 -21.68
CA GLU A 309 1.18 -3.26 -22.84
C GLU A 309 2.38 -2.69 -23.59
N ALA A 310 3.44 -3.48 -23.68
CA ALA A 310 4.66 -3.18 -24.42
C ALA A 310 4.91 -4.28 -25.46
N GLY A 311 4.33 -4.14 -26.64
CA GLY A 311 4.34 -5.17 -27.67
C GLY A 311 3.55 -6.42 -27.24
N ALA A 312 4.22 -7.55 -27.12
CA ALA A 312 3.62 -8.80 -26.65
C ALA A 312 3.62 -8.92 -25.11
N GLU A 313 4.35 -8.05 -24.42
CA GLU A 313 4.53 -8.13 -22.99
C GLU A 313 3.58 -7.19 -22.23
N ARG A 314 3.27 -7.55 -20.99
CA ARG A 314 2.49 -6.77 -20.07
C ARG A 314 3.30 -6.52 -18.84
N VAL A 315 3.79 -5.29 -18.70
CA VAL A 315 4.60 -4.85 -17.56
C VAL A 315 3.66 -4.33 -16.48
N GLU A 316 3.73 -4.92 -15.32
CA GLU A 316 2.95 -4.50 -14.14
C GLU A 316 3.87 -3.90 -13.09
N PHE A 317 3.47 -2.77 -12.51
CA PHE A 317 4.20 -2.07 -11.46
C PHE A 317 3.24 -1.37 -10.50
N PRO A 318 3.66 -1.06 -9.25
CA PRO A 318 2.82 -0.31 -8.32
C PRO A 318 2.40 1.05 -8.89
N PHE A 319 1.15 1.42 -8.71
CA PHE A 319 0.69 2.76 -9.10
C PHE A 319 1.51 3.85 -8.40
N PHE A 320 1.86 3.64 -7.13
CA PHE A 320 2.62 4.64 -6.39
C PHE A 320 4.06 4.80 -6.90
N THR A 321 4.67 3.78 -7.48
CA THR A 321 5.95 3.90 -8.20
C THR A 321 5.85 4.89 -9.35
N PHE A 322 4.79 4.79 -10.13
CA PHE A 322 4.51 5.71 -11.23
C PHE A 322 4.26 7.15 -10.72
N VAL A 323 3.50 7.29 -9.63
CA VAL A 323 3.28 8.61 -8.98
C VAL A 323 4.59 9.21 -8.46
N GLN A 324 5.47 8.41 -7.87
CA GLN A 324 6.77 8.88 -7.36
C GLN A 324 7.67 9.41 -8.48
N ARG A 325 7.54 8.89 -9.69
CA ARG A 325 8.35 9.34 -10.84
C ARG A 325 7.69 10.47 -11.63
N GLU A 326 6.38 10.35 -11.89
CA GLU A 326 5.64 11.23 -12.81
C GLU A 326 4.61 12.12 -12.08
N GLY A 327 4.74 12.30 -10.77
CA GLY A 327 3.75 12.98 -9.94
C GLY A 327 3.40 14.40 -10.43
N GLU A 328 4.39 15.17 -10.88
CA GLU A 328 4.15 16.52 -11.42
C GLU A 328 3.31 16.49 -12.71
N ALA A 329 3.59 15.54 -13.60
CA ALA A 329 2.82 15.36 -14.83
C ALA A 329 1.39 14.89 -14.58
N ILE A 330 1.17 14.07 -13.52
CA ILE A 330 -0.12 13.48 -13.19
C ILE A 330 -1.00 14.41 -12.36
N MET A 331 -0.42 15.09 -11.36
CA MET A 331 -1.15 15.86 -10.35
C MET A 331 -0.91 17.37 -10.41
N GLY A 332 0.16 17.80 -11.08
CA GLY A 332 0.65 19.17 -11.04
C GLY A 332 1.49 19.49 -9.80
N ASP A 333 2.41 20.42 -9.95
CA ASP A 333 3.38 20.85 -8.92
C ASP A 333 2.73 21.27 -7.59
N ALA A 334 1.64 22.04 -7.67
CA ALA A 334 0.92 22.50 -6.48
C ALA A 334 0.36 21.33 -5.65
N CYS A 335 -0.16 20.29 -6.32
CA CYS A 335 -0.69 19.12 -5.67
C CYS A 335 0.43 18.25 -5.07
N VAL A 336 1.51 18.03 -5.81
CA VAL A 336 2.70 17.31 -5.30
C VAL A 336 3.23 17.97 -4.03
N LYS A 337 3.36 19.29 -4.01
CA LYS A 337 3.82 20.04 -2.83
C LYS A 337 2.84 19.92 -1.66
N LYS A 338 1.54 20.10 -1.93
CA LYS A 338 0.50 20.08 -0.90
C LYS A 338 0.38 18.72 -0.21
N PHE A 339 0.51 17.64 -0.96
CA PHE A 339 0.34 16.26 -0.48
C PHE A 339 1.67 15.51 -0.35
N HIS A 340 2.80 16.22 -0.36
CA HIS A 340 4.13 15.63 -0.17
C HIS A 340 4.43 14.46 -1.12
N GLY A 341 3.99 14.55 -2.37
CA GLY A 341 4.16 13.51 -3.38
C GLY A 341 3.17 12.35 -3.31
N TYR A 342 2.27 12.33 -2.32
CA TYR A 342 1.19 11.34 -2.28
C TYR A 342 0.05 11.73 -3.22
N PHE A 343 -0.52 10.73 -3.90
CA PHE A 343 -1.69 10.93 -4.73
C PHE A 343 -2.93 11.09 -3.83
N PRO A 344 -3.65 12.24 -3.89
CA PRO A 344 -4.63 12.58 -2.86
C PRO A 344 -6.01 11.94 -3.07
N ILE A 345 -6.26 11.35 -4.23
CA ILE A 345 -7.58 10.80 -4.57
C ILE A 345 -7.57 9.29 -4.31
N ARG A 346 -8.62 8.81 -3.67
CA ARG A 346 -8.94 7.39 -3.54
C ARG A 346 -10.31 7.14 -4.18
N PHE A 347 -10.46 6.00 -4.83
CA PHE A 347 -11.71 5.58 -5.41
C PHE A 347 -11.88 4.07 -5.30
N ASN A 348 -12.99 3.68 -4.69
CA ASN A 348 -13.36 2.27 -4.56
C ASN A 348 -14.86 2.10 -4.76
N TYR A 349 -15.27 0.89 -5.07
CA TYR A 349 -16.65 0.47 -4.98
C TYR A 349 -16.86 -0.33 -3.71
N ASP A 350 -17.94 -0.05 -3.01
CA ASP A 350 -18.43 -0.83 -1.88
C ASP A 350 -19.66 -1.58 -2.32
N ASP A 351 -19.68 -2.88 -2.07
CA ASP A 351 -20.83 -3.74 -2.42
C ASP A 351 -21.35 -4.48 -1.19
N SER A 352 -22.53 -4.09 -0.75
CA SER A 352 -23.28 -4.79 0.29
C SER A 352 -24.61 -5.36 -0.23
N TYR A 353 -24.79 -5.42 -1.54
CA TYR A 353 -26.03 -5.90 -2.17
C TYR A 353 -26.21 -7.40 -1.97
N HIS A 354 -27.36 -7.78 -1.41
CA HIS A 354 -27.65 -9.14 -0.95
C HIS A 354 -26.71 -9.65 0.16
N SER A 355 -26.09 -8.73 0.91
CA SER A 355 -25.33 -9.10 2.10
C SER A 355 -26.25 -9.41 3.28
N ASN A 356 -25.81 -10.31 4.14
CA ASN A 356 -26.46 -10.58 5.43
C ASN A 356 -26.01 -9.62 6.54
N GLY A 357 -25.05 -8.74 6.25
CA GLY A 357 -24.49 -7.76 7.18
C GLY A 357 -24.61 -6.33 6.68
N ASN A 358 -24.50 -5.39 7.58
CA ASN A 358 -24.37 -3.98 7.22
C ASN A 358 -22.90 -3.62 7.10
N MET A 359 -22.60 -2.62 6.27
CA MET A 359 -21.30 -1.97 6.27
C MET A 359 -20.99 -1.40 7.66
N SER A 360 -19.72 -1.35 7.98
CA SER A 360 -19.27 -0.73 9.23
C SER A 360 -19.67 0.74 9.30
N ILE A 361 -19.94 1.17 10.53
CA ILE A 361 -20.04 2.60 10.83
C ILE A 361 -18.62 3.07 11.14
N GLN A 362 -18.17 4.10 10.44
CA GLN A 362 -16.82 4.63 10.55
C GLN A 362 -16.89 6.10 11.00
N VAL A 363 -15.92 6.49 11.82
CA VAL A 363 -15.65 7.88 12.15
C VAL A 363 -14.26 8.20 11.63
N HIS A 364 -14.17 9.17 10.73
CA HIS A 364 -12.88 9.61 10.20
C HIS A 364 -12.29 10.67 11.12
N SER A 365 -11.04 10.44 11.54
CA SER A 365 -10.34 11.37 12.42
C SER A 365 -9.83 12.60 11.66
N GLY A 366 -9.75 13.73 12.36
CA GLY A 366 -9.20 14.96 11.81
C GLY A 366 -7.68 14.89 11.58
N ALA A 367 -7.16 15.74 10.69
CA ALA A 367 -5.74 15.77 10.33
C ALA A 367 -4.79 15.93 11.54
N ARG A 368 -5.19 16.76 12.52
CA ARG A 368 -4.39 16.97 13.73
C ARG A 368 -4.28 15.68 14.56
N TYR A 369 -5.39 14.96 14.72
CA TYR A 369 -5.41 13.71 15.46
C TYR A 369 -4.54 12.65 14.79
N ASN A 370 -4.63 12.53 13.45
CA ASN A 370 -3.80 11.60 12.67
C ASN A 370 -2.32 11.90 12.82
N GLN A 371 -1.96 13.18 12.76
CA GLN A 371 -0.57 13.60 12.93
C GLN A 371 -0.05 13.31 14.35
N GLU A 372 -0.83 13.62 15.37
CA GLU A 372 -0.40 13.45 16.78
C GLU A 372 -0.30 11.98 17.20
N ASN A 373 -1.16 11.11 16.68
CA ASN A 373 -1.24 9.71 17.12
C ASN A 373 -0.53 8.72 16.20
N TYR A 374 -0.51 8.98 14.89
CA TYR A 374 -0.01 8.00 13.89
C TYR A 374 1.12 8.53 13.01
N ASP A 375 1.47 9.80 13.13
CA ASP A 375 2.38 10.50 12.21
C ASP A 375 1.91 10.47 10.73
N GLU A 376 0.62 10.31 10.52
CA GLU A 376 0.01 10.35 9.19
C GLU A 376 -0.31 11.78 8.75
N LEU A 377 -0.18 12.01 7.44
CA LEU A 377 -0.49 13.30 6.84
C LEU A 377 -1.96 13.37 6.45
N GLY A 378 -2.60 14.47 6.82
CA GLY A 378 -3.95 14.78 6.36
C GLY A 378 -5.07 14.00 7.07
N ARG A 379 -6.24 14.10 6.50
CA ARG A 379 -7.47 13.42 6.90
C ARG A 379 -8.09 12.76 5.69
N GLN A 380 -9.03 11.84 5.92
CA GLN A 380 -9.87 11.31 4.86
C GLN A 380 -11.18 12.10 4.83
N ASP A 381 -11.45 12.75 3.70
CA ASP A 381 -12.76 13.27 3.34
C ASP A 381 -13.41 12.23 2.42
N GLU A 382 -14.64 11.87 2.68
CA GLU A 382 -15.31 10.78 1.99
C GLU A 382 -16.70 11.19 1.53
N SER A 383 -17.04 10.79 0.31
CA SER A 383 -18.38 10.94 -0.26
C SER A 383 -18.82 9.66 -0.96
N TYR A 384 -20.11 9.40 -0.95
CA TYR A 384 -20.71 8.23 -1.59
C TYR A 384 -21.64 8.62 -2.72
N TYR A 385 -21.56 7.86 -3.80
CA TYR A 385 -22.56 7.83 -4.85
C TYR A 385 -23.20 6.44 -4.90
N VAL A 386 -24.50 6.36 -4.62
CA VAL A 386 -25.22 5.09 -4.63
C VAL A 386 -25.61 4.73 -6.05
N VAL A 387 -24.94 3.75 -6.65
CA VAL A 387 -25.21 3.28 -8.01
C VAL A 387 -26.45 2.42 -8.07
N VAL A 388 -26.61 1.50 -7.12
CA VAL A 388 -27.76 0.59 -7.02
C VAL A 388 -28.19 0.50 -5.57
N ALA A 389 -29.45 0.72 -5.30
CA ALA A 389 -30.04 0.54 -3.99
C ALA A 389 -30.98 -0.67 -3.98
N GLY A 390 -30.75 -1.60 -3.06
CA GLY A 390 -31.66 -2.70 -2.80
C GLY A 390 -32.92 -2.21 -2.05
N HIS A 391 -33.94 -3.08 -2.00
CA HIS A 391 -35.13 -2.79 -1.20
C HIS A 391 -34.73 -2.58 0.26
N ASN A 392 -35.17 -1.49 0.87
CA ASN A 392 -34.81 -1.07 2.22
C ASN A 392 -33.32 -0.74 2.46
N ALA A 393 -32.52 -0.57 1.40
CA ALA A 393 -31.16 -0.07 1.54
C ALA A 393 -31.16 1.32 2.19
N ARG A 394 -30.19 1.57 3.07
CA ARG A 394 -30.11 2.80 3.86
C ARG A 394 -28.65 3.15 4.18
N THR A 395 -28.37 4.43 4.16
CA THR A 395 -27.10 4.98 4.63
C THR A 395 -27.38 5.82 5.88
N PHE A 396 -26.52 5.65 6.88
CA PHE A 396 -26.57 6.45 8.10
C PHE A 396 -25.42 7.43 8.06
N VAL A 397 -25.75 8.70 8.24
CA VAL A 397 -24.78 9.77 8.40
C VAL A 397 -24.81 10.22 9.84
N VAL A 398 -23.68 10.26 10.48
CA VAL A 398 -23.52 10.68 11.86
C VAL A 398 -22.49 11.80 11.87
N ALA A 399 -22.83 12.90 12.52
CA ALA A 399 -21.90 13.98 12.74
C ALA A 399 -20.76 13.53 13.65
N ASP A 400 -19.60 14.14 13.51
CA ASP A 400 -18.45 13.86 14.36
C ASP A 400 -18.79 14.08 15.83
N THR A 401 -18.35 13.13 16.64
CA THR A 401 -18.64 13.12 18.06
C THR A 401 -17.38 12.75 18.81
N ARG A 402 -17.22 13.32 19.99
CA ARG A 402 -16.25 12.81 20.95
C ARG A 402 -16.66 11.42 21.41
N ALA A 403 -15.72 10.50 21.47
CA ALA A 403 -15.99 9.09 21.73
C ALA A 403 -16.96 8.78 22.90
N PRO A 404 -16.91 9.43 24.07
CA PRO A 404 -17.85 9.18 25.16
C PRO A 404 -19.29 9.56 24.80
N ILE A 405 -19.48 10.64 24.07
CA ILE A 405 -20.80 11.14 23.66
C ILE A 405 -21.39 10.25 22.59
N TRP A 406 -20.55 9.86 21.65
CA TRP A 406 -20.89 8.91 20.60
C TRP A 406 -21.44 7.59 21.17
N ARG A 407 -20.76 7.02 22.15
CA ARG A 407 -21.21 5.81 22.87
C ARG A 407 -22.58 5.99 23.51
N LYS A 408 -22.77 7.11 24.20
CA LYS A 408 -24.04 7.44 24.84
C LYS A 408 -25.18 7.56 23.82
N MET A 409 -24.91 8.24 22.71
CA MET A 409 -25.90 8.35 21.62
C MET A 409 -26.25 6.99 21.02
N LEU A 410 -25.25 6.16 20.75
CA LEU A 410 -25.49 4.82 20.18
C LEU A 410 -26.32 3.94 21.11
N LEU A 411 -26.07 3.98 22.40
CA LEU A 411 -26.85 3.23 23.37
C LEU A 411 -28.32 3.69 23.40
N GLU A 412 -28.54 5.00 23.46
CA GLU A 412 -29.88 5.54 23.44
C GLU A 412 -30.62 5.25 22.13
N TRP A 413 -29.91 5.33 21.01
CA TRP A 413 -30.48 4.97 19.73
C TRP A 413 -30.78 3.48 19.61
N ALA A 414 -29.94 2.61 20.19
CA ALA A 414 -30.20 1.19 20.25
C ALA A 414 -31.44 0.87 21.09
N ASP A 415 -31.65 1.56 22.23
CA ASP A 415 -32.81 1.38 23.06
C ASP A 415 -34.12 1.80 22.34
N ARG A 416 -34.10 2.96 21.72
CA ARG A 416 -35.23 3.42 20.90
C ARG A 416 -35.48 2.53 19.68
N ALA A 417 -34.40 2.00 19.06
CA ALA A 417 -34.55 1.07 17.95
C ALA A 417 -35.31 -0.20 18.33
N ARG A 418 -35.13 -0.67 19.56
CA ARG A 418 -35.92 -1.81 20.08
C ARG A 418 -37.37 -1.48 20.21
N GLU A 419 -37.72 -0.29 20.69
CA GLU A 419 -39.12 0.17 20.81
C GLU A 419 -39.83 0.22 19.46
N TYR A 420 -39.07 0.54 18.39
CA TYR A 420 -39.61 0.68 17.03
C TYR A 420 -39.38 -0.52 16.13
N GLY A 421 -38.77 -1.59 16.63
CA GLY A 421 -38.50 -2.78 15.85
C GLY A 421 -37.55 -2.54 14.68
N ALA A 422 -36.58 -1.62 14.82
CA ALA A 422 -35.68 -1.24 13.75
C ALA A 422 -34.62 -2.33 13.44
N ASN A 423 -34.08 -2.28 12.23
CA ASN A 423 -33.05 -3.20 11.78
C ASN A 423 -31.70 -2.98 12.49
N SER A 424 -30.87 -3.99 12.45
CA SER A 424 -29.55 -3.95 13.03
C SER A 424 -28.65 -2.92 12.39
N VAL A 425 -27.83 -2.29 13.21
CA VAL A 425 -26.64 -1.59 12.77
C VAL A 425 -25.47 -2.28 13.40
N PHE A 426 -24.52 -2.62 12.57
CA PHE A 426 -23.23 -3.08 13.02
C PHE A 426 -22.32 -1.89 13.16
N TYR A 427 -21.63 -1.90 14.25
CA TYR A 427 -20.54 -1.03 14.50
C TYR A 427 -19.30 -1.92 14.68
N ASP A 428 -18.42 -1.93 13.72
CA ASP A 428 -17.26 -2.77 13.75
C ASP A 428 -15.93 -1.99 13.64
N GLN A 429 -16.03 -0.68 13.38
CA GLN A 429 -14.86 0.16 13.23
C GLN A 429 -15.04 1.52 13.89
N LEU A 430 -14.00 1.99 14.53
CA LEU A 430 -13.88 3.33 15.04
C LEU A 430 -12.76 4.04 14.29
N GLY A 431 -13.17 5.06 13.53
CA GLY A 431 -12.24 5.95 12.91
C GLY A 431 -11.34 5.32 11.84
N TYR A 432 -11.51 5.70 10.61
CA TYR A 432 -10.67 5.19 9.55
C TYR A 432 -9.24 5.70 9.66
N GLY A 433 -9.07 6.96 9.95
CA GLY A 433 -7.75 7.52 10.20
C GLY A 433 -7.11 7.02 11.49
N GLU A 434 -7.89 6.43 12.36
CA GLU A 434 -7.47 5.72 13.56
C GLU A 434 -7.21 4.24 13.26
N ARG A 435 -7.09 3.89 11.98
CA ARG A 435 -6.86 2.53 11.54
C ARG A 435 -7.88 1.54 12.05
N ALA A 436 -9.12 1.91 11.79
CA ALA A 436 -10.29 1.09 11.98
C ALA A 436 -10.05 -0.20 12.71
N THR A 437 -10.29 -0.24 13.96
CA THR A 437 -10.38 -1.48 14.70
C THR A 437 -11.68 -2.14 14.36
N ASN A 438 -11.69 -3.44 14.25
CA ASN A 438 -12.92 -4.23 14.37
C ASN A 438 -13.40 -4.17 15.81
N TRP A 439 -13.86 -3.01 16.20
CA TRP A 439 -14.29 -2.78 17.55
C TRP A 439 -15.71 -3.24 17.69
N ASP A 440 -15.86 -4.36 18.32
CA ASP A 440 -17.17 -4.92 18.61
C ASP A 440 -17.78 -4.19 19.83
N LEU A 441 -18.59 -3.20 19.56
CA LEU A 441 -19.32 -2.50 20.61
C LEU A 441 -20.18 -3.42 21.48
N SER A 442 -20.53 -4.61 20.98
CA SER A 442 -21.27 -5.60 21.78
C SER A 442 -20.47 -6.10 22.97
N ARG A 443 -19.14 -6.02 22.92
CA ARG A 443 -18.25 -6.38 24.03
C ARG A 443 -18.17 -5.30 25.11
N GLU A 444 -18.28 -4.04 24.72
CA GLU A 444 -18.19 -2.92 25.64
C GLU A 444 -19.57 -2.53 26.19
N PHE A 445 -20.58 -2.73 25.39
CA PHE A 445 -21.96 -2.46 25.77
C PHE A 445 -22.74 -3.78 25.71
N PRO A 446 -23.41 -4.20 26.77
CA PRO A 446 -24.18 -5.44 26.81
C PRO A 446 -25.49 -5.32 26.00
N VAL A 447 -25.37 -4.88 24.78
CA VAL A 447 -26.47 -4.77 23.82
C VAL A 447 -26.17 -5.80 22.71
N PRO A 448 -26.67 -7.02 22.84
CA PRO A 448 -26.46 -8.01 21.79
C PRO A 448 -27.09 -7.52 20.49
N ASN A 449 -26.33 -7.58 19.42
CA ASN A 449 -26.73 -7.14 18.09
C ASN A 449 -27.22 -5.69 18.10
N MET A 450 -26.29 -4.76 18.26
CA MET A 450 -26.62 -3.35 18.28
C MET A 450 -27.43 -2.98 17.06
N ARG A 451 -28.69 -2.77 17.26
CA ARG A 451 -29.65 -2.41 16.23
C ARG A 451 -30.01 -0.97 16.40
N VAL A 452 -29.92 -0.30 15.38
CA VAL A 452 -30.21 1.09 15.33
C VAL A 452 -31.54 1.25 14.70
N ILE A 453 -32.31 2.17 15.04
CA ILE A 453 -32.07 3.54 15.32
C ILE A 453 -33.41 4.17 15.36
N ALA A 454 -33.85 4.52 16.45
CA ALA A 454 -35.15 5.07 16.55
C ALA A 454 -35.25 6.43 15.89
N ASP A 455 -34.30 7.24 16.17
CA ASP A 455 -34.25 8.52 15.50
C ASP A 455 -33.95 8.45 14.04
N LYS A 456 -33.52 7.30 13.59
CA LYS A 456 -33.49 6.98 12.20
C LYS A 456 -34.84 7.16 11.52
N ALA A 457 -35.93 6.69 12.12
CA ALA A 457 -37.24 6.93 11.54
C ALA A 457 -37.48 8.44 11.44
N GLU A 458 -37.07 9.21 12.43
CA GLU A 458 -37.13 10.65 12.41
C GLU A 458 -36.17 11.28 11.41
N VAL A 459 -34.90 10.91 11.44
CA VAL A 459 -33.89 11.39 10.47
C VAL A 459 -34.27 10.97 9.05
N LEU A 460 -34.68 9.73 8.83
CA LEU A 460 -35.11 9.27 7.52
C LEU A 460 -36.43 9.86 7.08
N LYS A 461 -37.33 10.16 8.01
CA LYS A 461 -38.55 10.93 7.71
C LYS A 461 -38.15 12.33 7.28
N MET A 462 -37.24 12.98 8.00
CA MET A 462 -36.74 14.30 7.63
C MET A 462 -36.06 14.30 6.28
N VAL A 463 -35.25 13.29 5.99
CA VAL A 463 -34.61 13.11 4.68
C VAL A 463 -35.60 12.85 3.57
N ARG A 464 -36.63 12.02 3.80
CA ARG A 464 -37.68 11.73 2.82
C ARG A 464 -38.65 12.89 2.62
N ASP A 465 -39.16 13.44 3.71
CA ASP A 465 -40.19 14.47 3.64
C ASP A 465 -39.68 15.77 3.02
N ARG A 466 -38.38 15.97 3.03
CA ARG A 466 -37.73 17.16 2.47
C ARG A 466 -37.10 16.95 1.13
N ASN A 467 -37.13 15.70 0.63
CA ASN A 467 -36.46 15.37 -0.63
C ASN A 467 -35.14 16.15 -0.67
N VAL A 468 -34.20 15.77 0.23
CA VAL A 468 -32.98 16.58 0.53
C VAL A 468 -32.20 16.79 -0.76
N SER A 469 -32.71 17.63 -1.58
CA SER A 469 -31.95 18.35 -2.58
C SER A 469 -31.26 19.46 -1.81
N PHE A 470 -30.06 19.30 -1.41
CA PHE A 470 -29.10 20.35 -1.02
C PHE A 470 -29.71 21.75 -0.70
N ASP A 471 -30.89 21.78 -0.09
CA ASP A 471 -31.52 23.01 0.39
C ASP A 471 -30.81 23.42 1.68
N PRO A 472 -30.05 24.54 1.66
CA PRO A 472 -29.29 24.98 2.83
C PRO A 472 -30.12 25.18 4.08
N GLU A 473 -31.40 25.59 3.92
CA GLU A 473 -32.31 25.75 5.07
C GLU A 473 -32.72 24.42 5.65
N ALA A 474 -32.96 23.39 4.82
CA ALA A 474 -33.30 22.06 5.26
C ALA A 474 -32.12 21.40 5.99
N ILE A 475 -30.91 21.59 5.47
CA ILE A 475 -29.67 21.12 6.11
C ILE A 475 -29.47 21.80 7.47
N ALA A 476 -29.54 23.13 7.52
CA ALA A 476 -29.44 23.88 8.77
C ALA A 476 -30.52 23.51 9.80
N ALA A 477 -31.73 23.17 9.35
CA ALA A 477 -32.81 22.69 10.25
C ALA A 477 -32.49 21.28 10.78
N LEU A 478 -31.94 20.39 9.93
CA LEU A 478 -31.50 19.06 10.34
C LEU A 478 -30.38 19.16 11.37
N GLU A 479 -29.37 19.98 11.09
CA GLU A 479 -28.27 20.23 12.02
C GLU A 479 -28.72 20.74 13.37
N ARG A 480 -29.63 21.74 13.39
CA ARG A 480 -30.18 22.26 14.66
C ARG A 480 -30.86 21.17 15.46
N ARG A 481 -31.61 20.27 14.81
CA ARG A 481 -32.33 19.19 15.52
C ARG A 481 -31.38 18.11 16.02
N VAL A 482 -30.43 17.69 15.21
CA VAL A 482 -29.40 16.73 15.62
C VAL A 482 -28.55 17.29 16.75
N ARG A 483 -28.15 18.57 16.66
CA ARG A 483 -27.42 19.27 17.71
C ARG A 483 -28.24 19.37 19.02
N ALA A 484 -29.50 19.76 18.93
CA ALA A 484 -30.37 19.85 20.12
C ALA A 484 -30.49 18.51 20.82
N LYS A 485 -30.56 17.42 20.06
CA LYS A 485 -30.60 16.08 20.61
C LYS A 485 -29.27 15.63 21.19
N ALA A 486 -28.18 15.90 20.51
CA ALA A 486 -26.87 15.61 21.00
C ALA A 486 -26.58 16.35 22.31
N ILE A 487 -27.00 17.62 22.44
CA ILE A 487 -26.90 18.39 23.67
C ILE A 487 -27.72 17.73 24.80
N ALA A 488 -28.89 17.22 24.52
CA ALA A 488 -29.70 16.50 25.50
C ALA A 488 -29.05 15.20 26.00
N LEU A 489 -28.16 14.60 25.22
CA LEU A 489 -27.38 13.42 25.58
C LEU A 489 -26.03 13.76 26.24
N GLY A 490 -25.64 15.01 26.23
CA GLY A 490 -24.36 15.51 26.73
C GLY A 490 -23.64 16.35 25.68
N GLU A 491 -22.41 16.64 25.88
CA GLU A 491 -21.62 17.44 24.97
C GLU A 491 -21.47 16.80 23.59
N PHE A 492 -21.77 17.56 22.53
CA PHE A 492 -21.70 17.09 21.17
C PHE A 492 -21.42 18.23 20.20
N ASP A 493 -20.38 18.10 19.43
CA ASP A 493 -20.07 19.06 18.37
C ASP A 493 -20.41 18.44 17.00
N LEU A 494 -21.21 19.15 16.24
CA LEU A 494 -21.51 18.80 14.85
C LEU A 494 -20.39 19.31 13.97
N TYR A 495 -19.83 18.44 13.19
CA TYR A 495 -19.04 18.83 12.02
C TYR A 495 -19.97 19.10 10.84
N ASP A 496 -19.43 19.87 9.91
CA ASP A 496 -20.09 20.10 8.65
C ASP A 496 -20.26 18.76 7.92
N MET A 497 -21.51 18.39 7.70
CA MET A 497 -21.85 17.15 7.00
C MET A 497 -21.88 17.34 5.48
N GLY A 498 -21.46 18.48 5.01
CA GLY A 498 -21.50 18.86 3.60
C GLY A 498 -20.21 18.57 2.82
N GLU A 499 -19.25 17.87 3.41
CA GLU A 499 -18.00 17.51 2.73
C GLU A 499 -17.95 16.03 2.37
#